data_19987fc419702739670c0d087abb077a
#
_entry.id   19987fc419702739670c0d087abb077a
#
_cell.length_a   1.000
_cell.length_b   1.000
_cell.length_c   1.000
_cell.angle_alpha   90.00
_cell.angle_beta   90.00
_cell.angle_gamma   90.00
#
_symmetry.space_group_name_H-M   'P 1'
#
loop_
_entity.id
_entity.type
_entity.pdbx_description
1 polymer ?
#
loop_
_entity_poly.entity_id
_entity_poly.type
_entity_poly.pdbx_seq_one_letter_code
_entity_poly.pdbx_strand_id
1 'polypeptide(L)'
;MSKENKSKRFISIRLRLFLQVGAIVLIAVTLILALNKWYLSSIYILNQKRTMQDLAEEIDTYDVSSADYSSKIALLEKDNGVTIDVYMSDGTPLYYGAVPTGITGGKIVIKDRHDNPDGSFFEIQENAMSDTQFIVYGKSLKFGGDLEMYSKKTTIDSYADTAINVMLITSILALCATLVAIYFYSKKFTKPLIEMSSVTGGMADMDFSKKCEYGGNDEMGTLASSINELSDSLNSTLVDLNEKNRRLQEDIEKEQQLDKIRKDFISNVSHELKTPISIIQGYSEGAKLMLDSGDTKGASEYCEIITGETHKMNMLVLQLLELSMYESGNVKLSMDKIDIHAAAEEYGEENRLKFESKGIKFINDIPSDCFGLGDSVKIRMVFNNYISNACSHVSGDNIIRVYKGQSPNEGSIRICVYNSGSHIDSDDMDKIWISFYRADKSHSRAEGRFGLGLSIVGAIQKLHGEKYGAENTDDGVVFWFDIKKA
;
A
#
# COMPACT_ATOMS: atom_id res chain seq x y z
N MET A 1 0.70 -9.46 -34.31
CA MET A 1 -0.71 -9.03 -34.39
C MET A 1 -0.88 -7.84 -33.47
N SER A 2 -0.83 -6.66 -34.10
CA SER A 2 -0.98 -5.36 -33.43
C SER A 2 -2.44 -5.17 -33.03
N LYS A 3 -2.75 -5.12 -31.72
CA LYS A 3 -4.07 -4.66 -31.25
C LYS A 3 -4.07 -3.14 -31.32
N GLU A 4 -4.77 -2.59 -32.32
CA GLU A 4 -5.20 -1.20 -32.32
C GLU A 4 -5.95 -0.88 -31.03
N ASN A 5 -5.29 -0.17 -30.15
CA ASN A 5 -5.88 0.40 -28.95
C ASN A 5 -6.71 1.61 -29.38
N LYS A 6 -8.00 1.39 -29.76
CA LYS A 6 -8.97 2.46 -29.95
C LYS A 6 -9.05 3.23 -28.65
N SER A 7 -8.35 4.33 -28.57
CA SER A 7 -8.48 5.35 -27.55
C SER A 7 -9.95 5.77 -27.47
N LYS A 8 -10.73 5.14 -26.59
CA LYS A 8 -12.03 5.66 -26.19
C LYS A 8 -11.76 7.04 -25.61
N ARG A 9 -12.13 8.11 -26.35
CA ARG A 9 -12.13 9.47 -25.83
C ARG A 9 -13.02 9.47 -24.58
N PHE A 10 -12.38 9.43 -23.41
CA PHE A 10 -13.09 9.55 -22.14
C PHE A 10 -13.63 10.97 -22.06
N ILE A 11 -14.94 11.13 -22.32
CA ILE A 11 -15.65 12.36 -21.98
C ILE A 11 -15.64 12.44 -20.45
N SER A 12 -15.05 13.51 -19.92
CA SER A 12 -14.99 13.67 -18.46
C SER A 12 -16.41 13.60 -17.87
N ILE A 13 -16.54 12.97 -16.70
CA ILE A 13 -17.79 12.85 -15.96
C ILE A 13 -18.46 14.23 -15.84
N ARG A 14 -17.66 15.27 -15.62
CA ARG A 14 -18.10 16.65 -15.55
C ARG A 14 -18.81 17.14 -16.82
N LEU A 15 -18.21 16.89 -17.99
CA LEU A 15 -18.80 17.31 -19.27
C LEU A 15 -20.05 16.48 -19.57
N ARG A 16 -20.06 15.21 -19.26
CA ARG A 16 -21.23 14.35 -19.43
C ARG A 16 -22.40 14.76 -18.58
N LEU A 17 -22.21 15.05 -17.30
CA LEU A 17 -23.22 15.55 -16.38
C LEU A 17 -23.77 16.91 -16.82
N PHE A 18 -22.88 17.84 -17.21
CA PHE A 18 -23.25 19.15 -17.73
C PHE A 18 -24.14 19.03 -18.96
N LEU A 19 -23.76 18.19 -19.93
CA LEU A 19 -24.53 18.00 -21.16
C LEU A 19 -25.88 17.31 -20.89
N GLN A 20 -25.94 16.30 -20.02
CA GLN A 20 -27.17 15.59 -19.71
C GLN A 20 -28.19 16.48 -18.99
N VAL A 21 -27.79 17.17 -17.93
CA VAL A 21 -28.68 18.05 -17.18
C VAL A 21 -29.06 19.27 -18.02
N GLY A 22 -28.11 19.84 -18.77
CA GLY A 22 -28.38 20.94 -19.70
C GLY A 22 -29.38 20.54 -20.79
N ALA A 23 -29.31 19.37 -21.36
CA ALA A 23 -30.27 18.86 -22.33
C ALA A 23 -31.68 18.68 -21.72
N ILE A 24 -31.79 18.15 -20.51
CA ILE A 24 -33.07 17.97 -19.81
C ILE A 24 -33.73 19.33 -19.58
N VAL A 25 -32.96 20.30 -19.10
CA VAL A 25 -33.50 21.66 -18.84
C VAL A 25 -33.92 22.33 -20.16
N LEU A 26 -33.14 22.19 -21.22
CA LEU A 26 -33.48 22.74 -22.54
C LEU A 26 -34.77 22.12 -23.08
N ILE A 27 -34.93 20.80 -22.97
CA ILE A 27 -36.16 20.10 -23.40
C ILE A 27 -37.34 20.59 -22.57
N ALA A 28 -37.22 20.74 -21.25
CA ALA A 28 -38.29 21.22 -20.39
C ALA A 28 -38.72 22.66 -20.76
N VAL A 29 -37.76 23.55 -20.98
CA VAL A 29 -38.04 24.95 -21.40
C VAL A 29 -38.74 25.00 -22.75
N THR A 30 -38.25 24.24 -23.74
CA THR A 30 -38.87 24.21 -25.08
C THR A 30 -40.30 23.66 -25.02
N LEU A 31 -40.53 22.62 -24.21
CA LEU A 31 -41.88 22.07 -24.01
C LEU A 31 -42.86 23.10 -23.38
N ILE A 32 -42.41 23.81 -22.34
CA ILE A 32 -43.21 24.86 -21.66
C ILE A 32 -43.55 25.98 -22.65
N LEU A 33 -42.59 26.45 -23.43
CA LEU A 33 -42.83 27.50 -24.42
C LEU A 33 -43.81 27.03 -25.51
N ALA A 34 -43.67 25.79 -25.99
CA ALA A 34 -44.59 25.24 -26.99
C ALA A 34 -46.02 25.09 -26.46
N LEU A 35 -46.17 24.58 -25.23
CA LEU A 35 -47.46 24.45 -24.57
C LEU A 35 -48.14 25.85 -24.34
N ASN A 36 -47.37 26.83 -23.88
CA ASN A 36 -47.88 28.17 -23.66
C ASN A 36 -48.31 28.82 -24.97
N LYS A 37 -47.52 28.70 -26.04
CA LYS A 37 -47.91 29.25 -27.36
C LYS A 37 -49.19 28.63 -27.87
N TRP A 38 -49.41 27.34 -27.67
CA TRP A 38 -50.60 26.64 -28.13
C TRP A 38 -51.85 27.00 -27.30
N TYR A 39 -51.72 27.19 -25.98
CA TYR A 39 -52.84 27.30 -25.04
C TYR A 39 -53.22 28.75 -24.67
N LEU A 40 -52.27 29.69 -24.75
CA LEU A 40 -52.46 31.07 -24.24
C LEU A 40 -53.50 31.84 -25.03
N SER A 41 -53.49 31.79 -26.37
CA SER A 41 -54.47 32.44 -27.22
C SER A 41 -55.91 31.92 -26.95
N SER A 42 -56.03 30.59 -26.74
CA SER A 42 -57.33 29.97 -26.42
C SER A 42 -57.88 30.40 -25.07
N ILE A 43 -57.03 30.57 -24.05
CA ILE A 43 -57.45 31.08 -22.73
C ILE A 43 -57.93 32.55 -22.83
N TYR A 44 -57.17 33.38 -23.53
CA TYR A 44 -57.57 34.81 -23.70
C TYR A 44 -58.88 34.93 -24.41
N ILE A 45 -59.16 34.18 -25.47
CA ILE A 45 -60.44 34.16 -26.16
C ILE A 45 -61.54 33.68 -25.23
N LEU A 46 -61.34 32.65 -24.43
CA LEU A 46 -62.31 32.14 -23.48
C LEU A 46 -62.67 33.19 -22.39
N ASN A 47 -61.64 33.85 -21.85
CA ASN A 47 -61.83 34.91 -20.85
C ASN A 47 -62.57 36.04 -21.46
N GLN A 48 -62.29 36.51 -22.68
CA GLN A 48 -63.00 37.59 -23.34
C GLN A 48 -64.44 37.21 -23.58
N LYS A 49 -64.74 35.97 -23.99
CA LYS A 49 -66.15 35.51 -24.10
C LYS A 49 -66.89 35.57 -22.77
N ARG A 50 -66.26 35.15 -21.65
CA ARG A 50 -66.87 35.27 -20.32
C ARG A 50 -67.12 36.72 -19.94
N THR A 51 -66.11 37.60 -20.14
CA THR A 51 -66.30 39.05 -19.84
C THR A 51 -67.48 39.64 -20.62
N MET A 52 -67.63 39.28 -21.91
CA MET A 52 -68.75 39.75 -22.69
C MET A 52 -70.11 39.20 -22.18
N GLN A 53 -70.18 37.97 -21.71
CA GLN A 53 -71.38 37.40 -21.09
C GLN A 53 -71.74 38.13 -19.80
N ASP A 54 -70.74 38.31 -18.92
CA ASP A 54 -70.95 39.02 -17.63
C ASP A 54 -71.42 40.47 -17.86
N LEU A 55 -70.84 41.19 -18.81
CA LEU A 55 -71.24 42.53 -19.21
C LEU A 55 -72.64 42.54 -19.78
N ALA A 56 -73.00 41.55 -20.60
CA ALA A 56 -74.37 41.49 -21.13
C ALA A 56 -75.43 41.27 -20.04
N GLU A 57 -75.13 40.45 -19.05
CA GLU A 57 -75.98 40.27 -17.87
C GLU A 57 -76.10 41.55 -17.06
N GLU A 58 -75.02 42.29 -16.86
CA GLU A 58 -75.00 43.56 -16.18
C GLU A 58 -75.82 44.61 -16.90
N ILE A 59 -75.68 44.81 -18.22
CA ILE A 59 -76.39 45.71 -19.09
C ILE A 59 -77.90 45.41 -19.04
N ASP A 60 -78.27 44.14 -19.03
CA ASP A 60 -79.67 43.68 -18.97
C ASP A 60 -80.39 44.05 -17.65
N THR A 61 -79.65 44.50 -16.63
CA THR A 61 -80.19 45.01 -15.36
C THR A 61 -80.41 46.53 -15.36
N TYR A 62 -79.89 47.27 -16.33
CA TYR A 62 -79.96 48.71 -16.36
C TYR A 62 -81.29 49.18 -16.86
N ASP A 63 -81.77 50.23 -16.21
CA ASP A 63 -83.03 50.90 -16.64
C ASP A 63 -82.76 51.76 -17.90
N VAL A 64 -83.34 51.34 -19.00
CA VAL A 64 -83.19 51.95 -20.32
C VAL A 64 -83.74 53.39 -20.36
N SER A 65 -84.69 53.72 -19.48
CA SER A 65 -85.29 55.06 -19.37
C SER A 65 -84.44 56.06 -18.58
N SER A 66 -83.33 55.58 -17.94
CA SER A 66 -82.50 56.44 -17.11
C SER A 66 -81.61 57.34 -17.97
N ALA A 67 -81.46 58.60 -17.57
CA ALA A 67 -80.59 59.57 -18.24
C ALA A 67 -79.12 59.18 -18.18
N ASP A 68 -78.72 58.29 -17.25
CA ASP A 68 -77.34 57.80 -17.07
C ASP A 68 -77.04 56.54 -17.86
N TYR A 69 -77.99 55.92 -18.57
CA TYR A 69 -77.84 54.66 -19.28
C TYR A 69 -76.63 54.66 -20.24
N SER A 70 -76.57 55.63 -21.14
CA SER A 70 -75.50 55.76 -22.11
C SER A 70 -74.14 56.01 -21.44
N SER A 71 -74.10 56.76 -20.34
CA SER A 71 -72.87 57.03 -19.61
C SER A 71 -72.35 55.79 -18.89
N LYS A 72 -73.22 54.95 -18.36
CA LYS A 72 -72.85 53.66 -17.75
C LYS A 72 -72.32 52.70 -18.78
N ILE A 73 -72.93 52.55 -19.95
CA ILE A 73 -72.48 51.72 -21.05
C ILE A 73 -71.10 52.19 -21.56
N ALA A 74 -70.88 53.48 -21.73
CA ALA A 74 -69.64 54.08 -22.15
C ALA A 74 -68.51 53.80 -21.15
N LEU A 75 -68.79 53.73 -19.85
CA LEU A 75 -67.81 53.35 -18.83
C LEU A 75 -67.46 51.88 -18.92
N LEU A 76 -68.44 50.98 -19.04
CA LEU A 76 -68.23 49.55 -19.23
C LEU A 76 -67.41 49.28 -20.50
N GLU A 77 -67.68 49.95 -21.61
CA GLU A 77 -66.96 49.87 -22.85
C GLU A 77 -65.47 50.22 -22.65
N LYS A 78 -65.20 51.31 -21.97
CA LYS A 78 -63.84 51.78 -21.71
C LYS A 78 -63.06 50.85 -20.77
N ASP A 79 -63.73 50.43 -19.69
CA ASP A 79 -63.01 49.62 -18.65
C ASP A 79 -62.72 48.21 -19.13
N ASN A 80 -63.54 47.67 -20.03
CA ASN A 80 -63.34 46.26 -20.52
C ASN A 80 -62.79 46.18 -21.94
N GLY A 81 -62.58 47.32 -22.62
CA GLY A 81 -61.95 47.33 -23.95
C GLY A 81 -62.81 46.65 -25.03
N VAL A 82 -64.09 46.63 -24.87
CA VAL A 82 -65.11 46.15 -25.82
C VAL A 82 -65.86 47.28 -26.42
N THR A 83 -66.34 47.19 -27.64
CA THR A 83 -67.31 48.12 -28.21
C THR A 83 -68.71 47.55 -28.03
N ILE A 84 -69.64 48.36 -27.58
CA ILE A 84 -70.99 47.93 -27.22
C ILE A 84 -71.97 48.70 -28.09
N ASP A 85 -72.83 47.98 -28.80
CA ASP A 85 -73.98 48.53 -29.53
C ASP A 85 -75.25 47.98 -28.94
N VAL A 86 -76.26 48.88 -28.66
CA VAL A 86 -77.57 48.50 -28.15
C VAL A 86 -78.64 49.06 -29.09
N TYR A 87 -79.51 48.20 -29.53
CA TYR A 87 -80.59 48.54 -30.43
C TYR A 87 -81.97 48.34 -29.74
N MET A 88 -82.95 49.16 -30.11
CA MET A 88 -84.32 48.91 -29.73
C MET A 88 -84.99 47.84 -30.63
N SER A 89 -86.15 47.36 -30.22
CA SER A 89 -86.93 46.35 -30.96
C SER A 89 -87.34 46.77 -32.38
N ASP A 90 -87.30 48.05 -32.72
CA ASP A 90 -87.54 48.58 -34.06
C ASP A 90 -86.27 48.74 -34.87
N GLY A 91 -85.11 48.35 -34.32
CA GLY A 91 -83.78 48.47 -34.95
C GLY A 91 -83.15 49.87 -34.81
N THR A 92 -83.73 50.77 -34.07
CA THR A 92 -83.13 52.10 -33.85
C THR A 92 -82.02 51.99 -32.76
N PRO A 93 -80.84 52.60 -32.98
CA PRO A 93 -79.77 52.53 -31.99
C PRO A 93 -80.09 53.33 -30.74
N LEU A 94 -80.04 52.67 -29.60
CA LEU A 94 -80.17 53.29 -28.26
C LEU A 94 -78.85 53.80 -27.76
N TYR A 95 -77.82 52.99 -27.96
CA TYR A 95 -76.42 53.32 -27.69
C TYR A 95 -75.58 52.77 -28.82
N TYR A 96 -74.72 53.61 -29.35
CA TYR A 96 -73.77 53.20 -30.40
C TYR A 96 -72.36 53.51 -29.92
N GLY A 97 -71.59 52.45 -29.70
CA GLY A 97 -70.23 52.60 -29.26
C GLY A 97 -69.31 53.17 -30.32
N ALA A 98 -68.10 53.43 -29.90
CA ALA A 98 -67.05 53.84 -30.85
C ALA A 98 -66.77 52.68 -31.80
N VAL A 99 -67.28 52.76 -33.04
CA VAL A 99 -67.13 51.72 -34.04
C VAL A 99 -65.63 51.30 -34.15
N PRO A 100 -65.27 50.03 -33.88
CA PRO A 100 -63.92 49.62 -33.99
C PRO A 100 -63.35 49.88 -35.38
N THR A 101 -62.27 50.63 -35.46
CA THR A 101 -61.61 50.88 -36.76
C THR A 101 -61.35 49.56 -37.43
N GLY A 102 -61.95 49.31 -38.58
CA GLY A 102 -61.87 48.08 -39.34
C GLY A 102 -63.14 47.31 -39.58
N ILE A 103 -64.29 47.71 -38.91
CA ILE A 103 -65.63 47.16 -39.19
C ILE A 103 -66.31 47.93 -40.35
N THR A 104 -66.07 49.23 -40.46
CA THR A 104 -66.68 50.08 -41.48
C THR A 104 -65.94 49.93 -42.82
N GLY A 105 -66.73 49.64 -43.87
CA GLY A 105 -66.26 49.75 -45.25
C GLY A 105 -65.81 48.48 -45.95
N GLY A 106 -66.05 47.31 -45.38
CA GLY A 106 -65.69 46.02 -45.99
C GLY A 106 -66.78 44.95 -45.95
N LYS A 107 -66.69 43.92 -46.75
CA LYS A 107 -67.55 42.73 -46.65
C LYS A 107 -67.14 41.92 -45.41
N ILE A 108 -68.02 41.83 -44.43
CA ILE A 108 -67.86 41.02 -43.25
C ILE A 108 -68.09 39.56 -43.62
N VAL A 109 -67.20 38.73 -43.25
CA VAL A 109 -67.26 37.25 -43.40
C VAL A 109 -67.28 36.60 -42.05
N ILE A 110 -68.34 35.85 -41.75
CA ILE A 110 -68.46 35.08 -40.53
C ILE A 110 -67.61 33.85 -40.74
N LYS A 111 -66.57 33.66 -39.88
CA LYS A 111 -65.65 32.50 -39.92
C LYS A 111 -66.11 31.34 -39.04
N ASP A 112 -66.72 31.68 -37.91
CA ASP A 112 -67.20 30.69 -36.96
C ASP A 112 -68.41 31.31 -36.17
N ARG A 113 -69.46 30.55 -35.87
CA ARG A 113 -70.59 30.96 -35.10
C ARG A 113 -71.01 29.85 -34.16
N HIS A 114 -71.26 30.23 -32.94
CA HIS A 114 -71.73 29.35 -31.90
C HIS A 114 -72.99 30.00 -31.22
N ASP A 115 -74.08 29.35 -31.35
CA ASP A 115 -75.35 29.79 -30.74
C ASP A 115 -75.49 29.09 -29.38
N ASN A 116 -75.84 29.86 -28.34
CA ASN A 116 -76.12 29.38 -27.00
C ASN A 116 -77.58 29.03 -26.80
N PRO A 117 -77.96 28.17 -25.84
CA PRO A 117 -79.35 27.80 -25.56
C PRO A 117 -80.25 28.95 -25.11
N ASP A 118 -79.67 30.03 -24.58
CA ASP A 118 -80.34 31.25 -24.13
C ASP A 118 -80.65 32.27 -25.24
N GLY A 119 -80.33 31.89 -26.48
CA GLY A 119 -80.54 32.74 -27.65
C GLY A 119 -79.44 33.75 -27.92
N SER A 120 -78.39 33.77 -27.07
CA SER A 120 -77.16 34.54 -27.35
C SER A 120 -76.24 33.79 -28.32
N PHE A 121 -75.38 34.52 -28.99
CA PHE A 121 -74.43 33.91 -29.91
C PHE A 121 -73.04 34.53 -29.77
N PHE A 122 -72.03 33.72 -30.10
CA PHE A 122 -70.65 34.16 -30.36
C PHE A 122 -70.31 33.92 -31.82
N GLU A 123 -69.73 34.93 -32.47
CA GLU A 123 -69.20 34.70 -33.81
C GLU A 123 -67.82 35.36 -33.99
N ILE A 124 -67.04 34.82 -34.85
CA ILE A 124 -65.78 35.43 -35.29
C ILE A 124 -66.00 35.99 -36.65
N GLN A 125 -66.04 37.34 -36.70
CA GLN A 125 -66.17 38.10 -37.92
C GLN A 125 -64.81 38.55 -38.43
N GLU A 126 -64.62 38.51 -39.75
CA GLU A 126 -63.42 38.99 -40.42
C GLU A 126 -63.86 40.04 -41.48
N ASN A 127 -63.20 41.18 -41.43
CA ASN A 127 -63.38 42.16 -42.48
C ASN A 127 -62.46 41.82 -43.65
N ALA A 128 -63.04 41.50 -44.82
CA ALA A 128 -62.34 41.07 -46.00
C ALA A 128 -61.38 42.14 -46.57
N MET A 129 -61.46 43.41 -46.22
CA MET A 129 -60.57 44.47 -46.67
C MET A 129 -59.41 44.74 -45.76
N SER A 130 -59.59 44.58 -44.42
CA SER A 130 -58.60 44.93 -43.43
C SER A 130 -57.94 43.69 -42.79
N ASP A 131 -58.38 42.47 -43.13
CA ASP A 131 -57.98 41.21 -42.52
C ASP A 131 -58.03 41.19 -40.98
N THR A 132 -58.87 42.10 -40.43
CA THR A 132 -59.08 42.29 -39.00
C THR A 132 -60.20 41.35 -38.53
N GLN A 133 -59.90 40.52 -37.54
CA GLN A 133 -60.84 39.60 -36.91
C GLN A 133 -61.38 40.19 -35.60
N PHE A 134 -62.70 40.03 -35.44
CA PHE A 134 -63.47 40.46 -34.25
C PHE A 134 -64.14 39.25 -33.62
N ILE A 135 -64.15 39.20 -32.31
CA ILE A 135 -65.08 38.37 -31.54
C ILE A 135 -66.33 39.19 -31.28
N VAL A 136 -67.47 38.71 -31.74
CA VAL A 136 -68.72 39.34 -31.62
C VAL A 136 -69.62 38.52 -30.70
N TYR A 137 -70.25 39.15 -29.74
CA TYR A 137 -71.29 38.57 -28.89
C TYR A 137 -72.58 39.28 -29.07
N GLY A 138 -73.65 38.55 -29.37
CA GLY A 138 -74.98 39.10 -29.54
C GLY A 138 -75.94 38.41 -28.58
N LYS A 139 -76.90 39.27 -28.00
CA LYS A 139 -77.94 38.79 -27.10
C LYS A 139 -79.19 39.73 -27.18
N SER A 140 -80.37 39.14 -27.19
CA SER A 140 -81.59 39.92 -27.00
C SER A 140 -81.80 40.22 -25.53
N LEU A 141 -82.04 41.50 -25.23
CA LEU A 141 -82.23 42.03 -23.89
C LEU A 141 -83.71 41.93 -23.45
N LYS A 142 -83.93 41.94 -22.13
CA LYS A 142 -85.28 41.79 -21.53
C LYS A 142 -86.29 42.88 -21.95
N PHE A 143 -85.81 44.02 -22.31
CA PHE A 143 -86.69 45.08 -22.82
C PHE A 143 -87.09 44.91 -24.29
N GLY A 144 -86.64 43.84 -24.96
CA GLY A 144 -86.94 43.49 -26.35
C GLY A 144 -86.04 44.11 -27.38
N GLY A 145 -84.94 44.74 -26.97
CA GLY A 145 -83.85 45.21 -27.85
C GLY A 145 -82.73 44.22 -28.01
N ASP A 146 -81.77 44.48 -28.90
CA ASP A 146 -80.62 43.66 -29.20
C ASP A 146 -79.33 44.33 -28.75
N LEU A 147 -78.45 43.58 -28.16
CA LEU A 147 -77.10 43.93 -27.74
C LEU A 147 -76.06 43.20 -28.63
N GLU A 148 -75.14 44.00 -29.19
CA GLU A 148 -73.96 43.45 -29.88
C GLU A 148 -72.71 44.05 -29.24
N MET A 149 -71.77 43.20 -28.95
CA MET A 149 -70.46 43.58 -28.43
C MET A 149 -69.34 43.07 -29.30
N TYR A 150 -68.31 43.89 -29.49
CA TYR A 150 -67.21 43.63 -30.38
C TYR A 150 -65.88 43.73 -29.62
N SER A 151 -64.99 42.75 -29.84
CA SER A 151 -63.63 42.81 -29.35
C SER A 151 -62.66 42.42 -30.45
N LYS A 152 -61.63 43.24 -30.65
CA LYS A 152 -60.59 42.92 -31.69
C LYS A 152 -59.76 41.73 -31.29
N LYS A 153 -59.78 40.65 -32.07
CA LYS A 153 -58.95 39.48 -31.89
C LYS A 153 -57.49 39.81 -32.00
N THR A 154 -57.12 40.77 -32.90
CA THR A 154 -55.72 41.23 -33.04
C THR A 154 -55.15 41.84 -31.77
N THR A 155 -55.95 42.46 -30.93
CA THR A 155 -55.51 42.98 -29.63
C THR A 155 -55.23 41.84 -28.67
N ILE A 156 -56.07 40.79 -28.67
CA ILE A 156 -55.92 39.58 -27.87
C ILE A 156 -54.62 38.84 -28.29
N ASP A 157 -54.38 38.66 -29.56
CA ASP A 157 -53.19 38.01 -30.13
C ASP A 157 -51.92 38.82 -29.76
N SER A 158 -51.99 40.18 -29.81
CA SER A 158 -50.88 41.05 -29.40
C SER A 158 -50.52 40.90 -27.91
N TYR A 159 -51.53 40.76 -27.02
CA TYR A 159 -51.26 40.46 -25.60
C TYR A 159 -50.66 39.08 -25.41
N ALA A 160 -51.13 38.06 -26.15
CA ALA A 160 -50.58 36.73 -26.13
C ALA A 160 -49.11 36.71 -26.61
N ASP A 161 -48.81 37.40 -27.71
CA ASP A 161 -47.47 37.53 -28.25
C ASP A 161 -46.53 38.26 -27.25
N THR A 162 -47.00 39.32 -26.62
CA THR A 162 -46.22 40.01 -25.60
C THR A 162 -45.92 39.11 -24.40
N ALA A 163 -46.89 38.35 -23.92
CA ALA A 163 -46.70 37.38 -22.85
C ALA A 163 -45.72 36.29 -23.23
N ILE A 164 -45.79 35.76 -24.45
CA ILE A 164 -44.86 34.78 -25.01
C ILE A 164 -43.44 35.35 -25.03
N ASN A 165 -43.25 36.59 -25.50
CA ASN A 165 -41.93 37.25 -25.54
C ASN A 165 -41.32 37.42 -24.13
N VAL A 166 -42.14 37.86 -23.15
CA VAL A 166 -41.69 37.94 -21.75
C VAL A 166 -41.30 36.58 -21.21
N MET A 167 -42.11 35.53 -21.46
CA MET A 167 -41.77 34.15 -21.08
C MET A 167 -40.51 33.65 -21.74
N LEU A 168 -40.25 33.99 -22.98
CA LEU A 168 -39.05 33.61 -23.70
C LEU A 168 -37.81 34.25 -23.06
N ILE A 169 -37.83 35.55 -22.77
CA ILE A 169 -36.74 36.26 -22.11
C ILE A 169 -36.47 35.67 -20.72
N THR A 170 -37.52 35.48 -19.90
CA THR A 170 -37.37 34.92 -18.56
C THR A 170 -36.86 33.47 -18.59
N SER A 171 -37.29 32.66 -19.57
CA SER A 171 -36.80 31.29 -19.79
C SER A 171 -35.31 31.23 -20.18
N ILE A 172 -34.87 32.17 -21.03
CA ILE A 172 -33.43 32.27 -21.39
C ILE A 172 -32.59 32.63 -20.16
N LEU A 173 -33.06 33.63 -19.35
CA LEU A 173 -32.36 33.99 -18.12
C LEU A 173 -32.29 32.83 -17.12
N ALA A 174 -33.38 32.10 -16.93
CA ALA A 174 -33.45 30.93 -16.07
C ALA A 174 -32.54 29.81 -16.59
N LEU A 175 -32.48 29.60 -17.90
CA LEU A 175 -31.55 28.60 -18.51
C LEU A 175 -30.11 28.99 -18.24
N CYS A 176 -29.73 30.25 -18.48
CA CYS A 176 -28.37 30.73 -18.20
C CYS A 176 -27.99 30.55 -16.71
N ALA A 177 -28.88 30.95 -15.79
CA ALA A 177 -28.64 30.77 -14.36
C ALA A 177 -28.49 29.31 -13.97
N THR A 178 -29.29 28.42 -14.54
CA THR A 178 -29.22 26.96 -14.31
C THR A 178 -27.89 26.37 -14.83
N LEU A 179 -27.45 26.78 -16.02
CA LEU A 179 -26.16 26.30 -16.58
C LEU A 179 -24.98 26.75 -15.72
N VAL A 180 -25.01 27.98 -15.21
CA VAL A 180 -24.00 28.49 -14.27
C VAL A 180 -24.00 27.69 -12.97
N ALA A 181 -25.15 27.43 -12.38
CA ALA A 181 -25.30 26.62 -11.18
C ALA A 181 -24.76 25.20 -11.38
N ILE A 182 -25.13 24.53 -12.50
CA ILE A 182 -24.67 23.21 -12.84
C ILE A 182 -23.13 23.19 -12.98
N TYR A 183 -22.55 24.22 -13.58
CA TYR A 183 -21.10 24.33 -13.71
C TYR A 183 -20.39 24.31 -12.35
N PHE A 184 -20.86 25.11 -11.39
CA PHE A 184 -20.28 25.16 -10.05
C PHE A 184 -20.51 23.86 -9.26
N TYR A 185 -21.71 23.32 -9.28
CA TYR A 185 -22.02 22.03 -8.62
C TYR A 185 -21.21 20.88 -9.21
N SER A 186 -21.13 20.79 -10.53
CA SER A 186 -20.34 19.75 -11.20
C SER A 186 -18.86 19.82 -10.79
N LYS A 187 -18.29 21.02 -10.67
CA LYS A 187 -16.91 21.22 -10.19
C LYS A 187 -16.75 20.75 -8.75
N LYS A 188 -17.70 21.08 -7.86
CA LYS A 188 -17.66 20.73 -6.43
C LYS A 188 -17.69 19.20 -6.21
N PHE A 189 -18.50 18.45 -6.95
CA PHE A 189 -18.63 17.00 -6.81
C PHE A 189 -17.58 16.21 -7.60
N THR A 190 -17.22 16.68 -8.80
CA THR A 190 -16.33 15.88 -9.67
C THR A 190 -14.87 15.97 -9.26
N LYS A 191 -14.43 17.11 -8.71
CA LYS A 191 -13.02 17.30 -8.32
C LYS A 191 -12.59 16.28 -7.25
N PRO A 192 -13.31 16.11 -6.11
CA PRO A 192 -12.94 15.10 -5.11
C PRO A 192 -12.94 13.68 -5.65
N LEU A 193 -13.88 13.30 -6.51
CA LEU A 193 -13.92 11.96 -7.10
C LEU A 193 -12.69 11.66 -7.97
N ILE A 194 -12.21 12.65 -8.73
CA ILE A 194 -11.00 12.50 -9.54
C ILE A 194 -9.77 12.38 -8.62
N GLU A 195 -9.70 13.16 -7.55
CA GLU A 195 -8.63 13.07 -6.55
C GLU A 195 -8.61 11.70 -5.89
N MET A 196 -9.74 11.19 -5.43
CA MET A 196 -9.88 9.84 -4.86
C MET A 196 -9.46 8.75 -5.84
N SER A 197 -9.88 8.87 -7.11
CA SER A 197 -9.47 7.96 -8.19
C SER A 197 -7.97 8.01 -8.45
N SER A 198 -7.35 9.18 -8.36
CA SER A 198 -5.89 9.34 -8.50
C SER A 198 -5.14 8.71 -7.33
N VAL A 199 -5.64 8.90 -6.09
CA VAL A 199 -5.03 8.31 -4.88
C VAL A 199 -5.11 6.78 -4.95
N THR A 200 -6.29 6.23 -5.26
CA THR A 200 -6.45 4.77 -5.40
C THR A 200 -5.64 4.19 -6.56
N GLY A 201 -5.45 4.95 -7.64
CA GLY A 201 -4.54 4.59 -8.72
C GLY A 201 -3.09 4.52 -8.27
N GLY A 202 -2.62 5.51 -7.49
CA GLY A 202 -1.28 5.49 -6.90
C GLY A 202 -1.08 4.30 -5.94
N MET A 203 -2.10 3.95 -5.14
CA MET A 203 -2.05 2.76 -4.26
C MET A 203 -1.85 1.46 -5.05
N ALA A 204 -2.42 1.35 -6.25
CA ALA A 204 -2.19 0.19 -7.14
C ALA A 204 -0.74 0.09 -7.62
N ASP A 205 -0.04 1.22 -7.73
CA ASP A 205 1.38 1.32 -8.05
C ASP A 205 2.27 1.33 -6.78
N MET A 206 1.70 0.99 -5.61
CA MET A 206 2.35 1.00 -4.29
C MET A 206 2.83 2.40 -3.82
N ASP A 207 2.26 3.46 -4.36
CA ASP A 207 2.49 4.84 -3.90
C ASP A 207 1.39 5.25 -2.90
N PHE A 208 1.71 5.22 -1.61
CA PHE A 208 0.82 5.59 -0.51
C PHE A 208 1.08 7.01 0.02
N SER A 209 1.92 7.79 -0.67
CA SER A 209 2.31 9.14 -0.24
C SER A 209 1.19 10.16 -0.34
N LYS A 210 0.24 9.93 -1.26
CA LYS A 210 -0.89 10.82 -1.52
C LYS A 210 -2.08 10.44 -0.67
N LYS A 211 -2.76 11.47 -0.15
CA LYS A 211 -4.00 11.32 0.62
C LYS A 211 -5.13 12.12 -0.02
N CYS A 212 -6.36 11.67 0.22
CA CYS A 212 -7.55 12.43 -0.14
C CYS A 212 -7.70 13.61 0.82
N GLU A 213 -7.70 14.84 0.29
CA GLU A 213 -7.78 16.08 1.10
C GLU A 213 -9.23 16.55 1.34
N TYR A 214 -10.22 15.87 0.78
CA TYR A 214 -11.63 16.27 0.93
C TYR A 214 -12.12 16.06 2.36
N GLY A 215 -12.37 17.16 3.07
CA GLY A 215 -12.83 17.20 4.47
C GLY A 215 -14.31 17.56 4.65
N GLY A 216 -15.19 17.24 3.69
CA GLY A 216 -16.64 17.46 3.82
C GLY A 216 -17.29 16.52 4.85
N ASN A 217 -18.36 16.99 5.51
CA ASN A 217 -19.19 16.17 6.42
C ASN A 217 -20.34 15.47 5.65
N ASP A 218 -20.03 14.89 4.51
CA ASP A 218 -20.97 14.19 3.64
C ASP A 218 -20.44 12.78 3.30
N GLU A 219 -21.16 12.05 2.46
CA GLU A 219 -20.78 10.70 2.03
C GLU A 219 -19.43 10.70 1.32
N MET A 220 -19.06 11.79 0.65
CA MET A 220 -17.77 11.95 0.00
C MET A 220 -16.64 12.09 1.02
N GLY A 221 -16.86 12.80 2.14
CA GLY A 221 -15.91 12.90 3.24
C GLY A 221 -15.68 11.57 3.92
N THR A 222 -16.75 10.80 4.14
CA THR A 222 -16.67 9.43 4.67
C THR A 222 -15.87 8.52 3.74
N LEU A 223 -16.10 8.61 2.43
CA LEU A 223 -15.34 7.83 1.43
C LEU A 223 -13.87 8.22 1.41
N ALA A 224 -13.56 9.54 1.49
CA ALA A 224 -12.17 10.02 1.53
C ALA A 224 -11.42 9.49 2.77
N SER A 225 -12.07 9.52 3.94
CA SER A 225 -11.51 8.96 5.18
C SER A 225 -11.24 7.47 5.06
N SER A 226 -12.21 6.71 4.54
CA SER A 226 -12.06 5.25 4.35
C SER A 226 -10.94 4.89 3.39
N ILE A 227 -10.74 5.66 2.30
CA ILE A 227 -9.63 5.48 1.37
C ILE A 227 -8.29 5.77 2.08
N ASN A 228 -8.23 6.82 2.90
CA ASN A 228 -7.03 7.15 3.64
C ASN A 228 -6.68 6.09 4.70
N GLU A 229 -7.67 5.59 5.44
CA GLU A 229 -7.49 4.50 6.41
C GLU A 229 -7.02 3.21 5.74
N LEU A 230 -7.60 2.86 4.58
CA LEU A 230 -7.16 1.72 3.79
C LEU A 230 -5.71 1.89 3.30
N SER A 231 -5.36 3.11 2.83
CA SER A 231 -4.00 3.46 2.42
C SER A 231 -3.00 3.26 3.55
N ASP A 232 -3.32 3.73 4.76
CA ASP A 232 -2.45 3.60 5.93
C ASP A 232 -2.30 2.14 6.37
N SER A 233 -3.39 1.38 6.38
CA SER A 233 -3.40 -0.04 6.72
C SER A 233 -2.58 -0.86 5.73
N LEU A 234 -2.72 -0.61 4.43
CA LEU A 234 -1.94 -1.30 3.40
C LEU A 234 -0.45 -0.97 3.50
N ASN A 235 -0.12 0.32 3.67
CA ASN A 235 1.27 0.75 3.82
C ASN A 235 1.94 0.10 5.05
N SER A 236 1.27 0.12 6.20
CA SER A 236 1.78 -0.51 7.43
C SER A 236 1.96 -2.03 7.26
N THR A 237 1.03 -2.71 6.60
CA THR A 237 1.10 -4.15 6.33
C THR A 237 2.27 -4.49 5.39
N LEU A 238 2.52 -3.66 4.37
CA LEU A 238 3.64 -3.85 3.46
C LEU A 238 5.00 -3.64 4.14
N VAL A 239 5.11 -2.64 5.02
CA VAL A 239 6.32 -2.41 5.82
C VAL A 239 6.59 -3.62 6.73
N ASP A 240 5.58 -4.12 7.45
CA ASP A 240 5.70 -5.30 8.31
C ASP A 240 6.06 -6.57 7.52
N LEU A 241 5.44 -6.76 6.34
CA LEU A 241 5.74 -7.89 5.46
C LEU A 241 7.20 -7.84 4.96
N ASN A 242 7.68 -6.69 4.55
CA ASN A 242 9.05 -6.52 4.08
C ASN A 242 10.07 -6.79 5.21
N GLU A 243 9.79 -6.32 6.43
CA GLU A 243 10.63 -6.59 7.60
C GLU A 243 10.66 -8.09 7.94
N LYS A 244 9.51 -8.77 7.90
CA LYS A 244 9.43 -10.23 8.10
C LYS A 244 10.18 -11.00 7.03
N ASN A 245 10.05 -10.60 5.76
CA ASN A 245 10.79 -11.21 4.67
C ASN A 245 12.30 -11.05 4.83
N ARG A 246 12.77 -9.87 5.25
CA ARG A 246 14.19 -9.62 5.52
C ARG A 246 14.71 -10.53 6.64
N ARG A 247 13.95 -10.66 7.75
CA ARG A 247 14.33 -11.56 8.86
C ARG A 247 14.36 -13.02 8.44
N LEU A 248 13.35 -13.47 7.68
CA LEU A 248 13.32 -14.83 7.15
C LEU A 248 14.53 -15.12 6.23
N GLN A 249 14.92 -14.16 5.41
CA GLN A 249 16.08 -14.29 4.55
C GLN A 249 17.38 -14.45 5.36
N GLU A 250 17.56 -13.62 6.40
CA GLU A 250 18.70 -13.72 7.32
C GLU A 250 18.73 -15.06 8.06
N ASP A 251 17.58 -15.58 8.46
CA ASP A 251 17.49 -16.87 9.14
C ASP A 251 17.82 -18.03 8.19
N ILE A 252 17.33 -17.98 6.94
CA ILE A 252 17.68 -18.97 5.90
C ILE A 252 19.19 -18.97 5.62
N GLU A 253 19.80 -17.80 5.51
CA GLU A 253 21.25 -17.69 5.29
C GLU A 253 22.06 -18.30 6.45
N LYS A 254 21.65 -18.05 7.69
CA LYS A 254 22.25 -18.66 8.89
C LYS A 254 22.09 -20.19 8.87
N GLU A 255 20.91 -20.69 8.56
CA GLU A 255 20.64 -22.14 8.50
C GLU A 255 21.49 -22.81 7.42
N GLN A 256 21.61 -22.19 6.23
CA GLN A 256 22.46 -22.68 5.16
C GLN A 256 23.94 -22.73 5.56
N GLN A 257 24.44 -21.73 6.28
CA GLN A 257 25.80 -21.72 6.81
C GLN A 257 26.02 -22.85 7.81
N LEU A 258 25.09 -23.06 8.74
CA LEU A 258 25.15 -24.16 9.71
C LEU A 258 25.10 -25.53 9.02
N ASP A 259 24.25 -25.71 8.03
CA ASP A 259 24.16 -26.95 7.25
C ASP A 259 25.46 -27.25 6.47
N LYS A 260 26.06 -26.19 5.90
CA LYS A 260 27.37 -26.30 5.26
C LYS A 260 28.45 -26.74 6.24
N ILE A 261 28.56 -26.10 7.40
CA ILE A 261 29.55 -26.47 8.44
C ILE A 261 29.34 -27.93 8.87
N ARG A 262 28.10 -28.35 9.06
CA ARG A 262 27.78 -29.75 9.42
C ARG A 262 28.18 -30.75 8.34
N LYS A 263 27.93 -30.43 7.06
CA LYS A 263 28.35 -31.31 5.93
C LYS A 263 29.85 -31.42 5.84
N ASP A 264 30.56 -30.30 5.95
CA ASP A 264 32.02 -30.26 5.93
C ASP A 264 32.61 -31.05 7.10
N PHE A 265 32.00 -30.92 8.30
CA PHE A 265 32.40 -31.73 9.47
C PHE A 265 32.26 -33.24 9.20
N ILE A 266 31.07 -33.69 8.73
CA ILE A 266 30.83 -35.13 8.43
C ILE A 266 31.80 -35.65 7.36
N SER A 267 32.05 -34.84 6.32
CA SER A 267 32.99 -35.17 5.26
C SER A 267 34.40 -35.35 5.80
N ASN A 268 34.85 -34.42 6.63
CA ASN A 268 36.21 -34.47 7.23
C ASN A 268 36.38 -35.66 8.20
N VAL A 269 35.39 -35.93 9.05
CA VAL A 269 35.38 -37.14 9.92
C VAL A 269 35.51 -38.39 9.08
N SER A 270 34.71 -38.50 8.02
CA SER A 270 34.75 -39.68 7.13
C SER A 270 36.11 -39.85 6.47
N HIS A 271 36.75 -38.77 6.05
CA HIS A 271 38.05 -38.78 5.43
C HIS A 271 39.17 -39.17 6.42
N GLU A 272 39.18 -38.58 7.63
CA GLU A 272 40.17 -38.84 8.68
C GLU A 272 40.02 -40.24 9.29
N LEU A 273 38.86 -40.89 9.22
CA LEU A 273 38.65 -42.30 9.59
C LEU A 273 39.08 -43.27 8.47
N LYS A 274 38.79 -42.94 7.20
CA LYS A 274 39.06 -43.82 6.07
C LYS A 274 40.54 -44.09 5.88
N THR A 275 41.39 -43.09 6.08
CA THR A 275 42.84 -43.21 5.88
C THR A 275 43.48 -44.25 6.80
N PRO A 276 43.36 -44.19 8.14
CA PRO A 276 43.93 -45.21 9.04
C PRO A 276 43.30 -46.59 8.83
N ILE A 277 41.99 -46.69 8.53
CA ILE A 277 41.36 -47.97 8.21
C ILE A 277 42.03 -48.63 7.01
N SER A 278 42.29 -47.89 5.92
CA SER A 278 42.95 -48.40 4.73
C SER A 278 44.44 -48.86 5.01
N ILE A 279 45.12 -48.09 5.90
CA ILE A 279 46.47 -48.44 6.34
C ILE A 279 46.45 -49.75 7.15
N ILE A 280 45.56 -49.86 8.14
CA ILE A 280 45.39 -51.07 8.96
C ILE A 280 45.09 -52.26 8.08
N GLN A 281 44.16 -52.13 7.10
CA GLN A 281 43.81 -53.20 6.19
C GLN A 281 45.05 -53.67 5.35
N GLY A 282 45.75 -52.72 4.71
CA GLY A 282 46.89 -53.03 3.87
C GLY A 282 48.02 -53.68 4.66
N TYR A 283 48.35 -53.18 5.85
CA TYR A 283 49.38 -53.77 6.72
C TYR A 283 48.93 -55.10 7.32
N SER A 284 47.66 -55.33 7.59
CA SER A 284 47.13 -56.63 8.03
C SER A 284 47.25 -57.69 6.95
N GLU A 285 46.90 -57.31 5.69
CA GLU A 285 47.12 -58.22 4.53
C GLU A 285 48.62 -58.52 4.31
N GLY A 286 49.51 -57.53 4.42
CA GLY A 286 50.94 -57.64 4.35
C GLY A 286 51.48 -58.47 5.47
N ALA A 287 51.08 -58.29 6.72
CA ALA A 287 51.54 -59.11 7.85
C ALA A 287 51.22 -60.61 7.65
N LYS A 288 50.06 -60.91 7.07
CA LYS A 288 49.67 -62.26 6.71
C LYS A 288 50.63 -62.87 5.67
N LEU A 289 50.98 -62.14 4.62
CA LEU A 289 51.96 -62.61 3.59
C LEU A 289 53.36 -62.81 4.16
N MET A 290 53.80 -61.95 5.08
CA MET A 290 55.09 -62.10 5.77
C MET A 290 55.11 -63.36 6.63
N LEU A 291 54.00 -63.62 7.36
CA LEU A 291 53.93 -64.89 8.13
C LEU A 291 53.91 -66.14 7.24
N ASP A 292 53.21 -66.11 6.11
CA ASP A 292 53.15 -67.21 5.15
C ASP A 292 54.50 -67.46 4.51
N SER A 293 55.37 -66.45 4.40
CA SER A 293 56.77 -66.56 3.92
C SER A 293 57.78 -66.90 5.00
N GLY A 294 57.35 -66.95 6.27
CA GLY A 294 58.25 -67.25 7.41
C GLY A 294 58.95 -66.00 7.98
N ASP A 295 58.67 -64.81 7.48
CA ASP A 295 59.29 -63.57 8.00
C ASP A 295 58.50 -63.08 9.20
N THR A 296 58.80 -63.62 10.37
CA THR A 296 58.10 -63.20 11.63
C THR A 296 58.52 -61.82 12.09
N LYS A 297 59.69 -61.30 11.71
CA LYS A 297 60.18 -60.01 12.09
C LYS A 297 59.41 -58.91 11.30
N GLY A 298 59.33 -59.08 9.98
CA GLY A 298 58.55 -58.18 9.14
C GLY A 298 57.07 -58.16 9.54
N ALA A 299 56.50 -59.32 9.89
CA ALA A 299 55.13 -59.38 10.40
C ALA A 299 54.97 -58.60 11.73
N SER A 300 55.95 -58.66 12.64
CA SER A 300 55.89 -57.84 13.90
C SER A 300 55.94 -56.35 13.65
N GLU A 301 56.80 -55.89 12.74
CA GLU A 301 56.85 -54.47 12.35
C GLU A 301 55.52 -53.98 11.77
N TYR A 302 54.82 -54.78 10.96
CA TYR A 302 53.50 -54.47 10.43
C TYR A 302 52.43 -54.42 11.54
N CYS A 303 52.51 -55.33 12.52
CA CYS A 303 51.60 -55.28 13.68
C CYS A 303 51.79 -54.01 14.56
N GLU A 304 53.06 -53.53 14.67
CA GLU A 304 53.31 -52.27 15.38
C GLU A 304 52.68 -51.08 14.66
N ILE A 305 52.70 -51.02 13.32
CA ILE A 305 52.08 -50.02 12.51
C ILE A 305 50.55 -50.06 12.70
N ILE A 306 49.93 -51.23 12.66
CA ILE A 306 48.50 -51.44 12.89
C ILE A 306 48.12 -50.95 14.26
N THR A 307 48.89 -51.28 15.29
CA THR A 307 48.68 -50.87 16.68
C THR A 307 48.72 -49.32 16.79
N GLY A 308 49.73 -48.71 16.16
CA GLY A 308 49.86 -47.23 16.11
C GLY A 308 48.67 -46.54 15.43
N GLU A 309 48.19 -47.04 14.30
CA GLU A 309 47.06 -46.49 13.61
C GLU A 309 45.73 -46.68 14.39
N THR A 310 45.60 -47.86 15.06
CA THR A 310 44.44 -48.10 15.93
C THR A 310 44.41 -47.13 17.12
N HIS A 311 45.58 -46.82 17.70
CA HIS A 311 45.68 -45.83 18.78
C HIS A 311 45.29 -44.43 18.31
N LYS A 312 45.74 -43.99 17.12
CA LYS A 312 45.35 -42.72 16.50
C LYS A 312 43.83 -42.65 16.27
N MET A 313 43.20 -43.70 15.75
CA MET A 313 41.75 -43.75 15.59
C MET A 313 41.01 -43.60 16.92
N ASN A 314 41.46 -44.29 17.97
CA ASN A 314 40.84 -44.18 19.29
C ASN A 314 40.92 -42.73 19.83
N MET A 315 42.07 -42.07 19.66
CA MET A 315 42.23 -40.64 20.05
C MET A 315 41.33 -39.75 19.25
N LEU A 316 41.15 -39.95 17.94
CA LEU A 316 40.21 -39.18 17.12
C LEU A 316 38.77 -39.33 17.62
N VAL A 317 38.32 -40.57 17.88
CA VAL A 317 36.96 -40.83 18.38
C VAL A 317 36.71 -40.16 19.72
N LEU A 318 37.68 -40.24 20.66
CA LEU A 318 37.58 -39.58 21.95
C LEU A 318 37.47 -38.05 21.81
N GLN A 319 38.28 -37.41 20.96
CA GLN A 319 38.23 -35.98 20.70
C GLN A 319 36.91 -35.56 20.07
N LEU A 320 36.33 -36.36 19.15
CA LEU A 320 35.01 -36.10 18.54
C LEU A 320 33.90 -36.19 19.58
N LEU A 321 33.93 -37.19 20.46
CA LEU A 321 32.95 -37.32 21.54
C LEU A 321 33.04 -36.14 22.51
N GLU A 322 34.23 -35.72 22.90
CA GLU A 322 34.46 -34.56 23.75
C GLU A 322 33.92 -33.27 23.10
N LEU A 323 34.30 -33.02 21.84
CA LEU A 323 33.82 -31.86 21.10
C LEU A 323 32.26 -31.84 21.03
N SER A 324 31.65 -32.98 20.67
CA SER A 324 30.20 -33.14 20.59
C SER A 324 29.52 -32.87 21.96
N MET A 325 30.10 -33.35 23.05
CA MET A 325 29.58 -33.07 24.39
C MET A 325 29.67 -31.59 24.74
N TYR A 326 30.77 -30.91 24.42
CA TYR A 326 30.96 -29.50 24.73
C TYR A 326 30.06 -28.60 23.87
N GLU A 327 29.91 -28.92 22.58
CA GLU A 327 29.03 -28.18 21.67
C GLU A 327 27.54 -28.32 22.04
N SER A 328 27.13 -29.45 22.62
CA SER A 328 25.76 -29.66 23.07
C SER A 328 25.33 -28.74 24.20
N GLY A 329 26.24 -28.07 24.89
CA GLY A 329 25.99 -27.18 26.03
C GLY A 329 25.49 -27.88 27.30
N ASN A 330 25.36 -29.21 27.28
CA ASN A 330 24.82 -30.00 28.40
C ASN A 330 25.83 -30.36 29.47
N VAL A 331 27.09 -29.93 29.31
CA VAL A 331 28.16 -30.23 30.27
C VAL A 331 28.10 -29.27 31.46
N LYS A 332 27.94 -29.78 32.64
CA LYS A 332 28.09 -29.01 33.89
C LYS A 332 29.56 -28.89 34.23
N LEU A 333 30.04 -27.65 34.36
CA LEU A 333 31.41 -27.38 34.81
C LEU A 333 31.51 -27.54 36.33
N SER A 334 32.57 -28.16 36.80
CA SER A 334 32.97 -28.15 38.20
C SER A 334 33.93 -26.97 38.42
N MET A 335 33.36 -25.88 38.93
CA MET A 335 34.12 -24.63 39.11
C MET A 335 34.95 -24.65 40.39
N ASP A 336 36.27 -24.81 40.23
CA ASP A 336 37.23 -24.85 41.32
C ASP A 336 38.23 -23.69 41.24
N LYS A 337 38.86 -23.36 42.37
CA LYS A 337 39.99 -22.43 42.39
C LYS A 337 41.22 -23.16 41.89
N ILE A 338 41.82 -22.71 40.79
CA ILE A 338 42.96 -23.31 40.10
C ILE A 338 44.18 -22.44 40.34
N ASP A 339 45.27 -23.04 40.83
CA ASP A 339 46.59 -22.44 40.79
C ASP A 339 47.19 -22.59 39.40
N ILE A 340 47.18 -21.48 38.61
CA ILE A 340 47.59 -21.50 37.23
C ILE A 340 49.10 -21.64 37.07
N HIS A 341 49.88 -21.11 38.02
CA HIS A 341 51.31 -21.25 38.02
C HIS A 341 51.71 -22.74 38.24
N ALA A 342 51.13 -23.38 39.26
CA ALA A 342 51.38 -24.79 39.55
C ALA A 342 50.93 -25.69 38.38
N ALA A 343 49.79 -25.41 37.76
CA ALA A 343 49.30 -26.17 36.60
C ALA A 343 50.25 -26.07 35.41
N ALA A 344 50.83 -24.91 35.13
CA ALA A 344 51.82 -24.74 34.06
C ALA A 344 53.14 -25.40 34.37
N GLU A 345 53.59 -25.40 35.62
CA GLU A 345 54.83 -26.06 36.09
C GLU A 345 54.69 -27.59 35.99
N GLU A 346 53.59 -28.16 36.49
CA GLU A 346 53.29 -29.59 36.41
C GLU A 346 53.30 -30.04 34.93
N TYR A 347 52.73 -29.27 34.03
CA TYR A 347 52.76 -29.59 32.62
C TYR A 347 54.18 -29.56 32.04
N GLY A 348 54.96 -28.56 32.40
CA GLY A 348 56.38 -28.46 32.02
C GLY A 348 57.16 -29.67 32.42
N GLU A 349 57.03 -30.15 33.66
CA GLU A 349 57.69 -31.33 34.18
C GLU A 349 57.20 -32.63 33.49
N GLU A 350 55.90 -32.79 33.30
CA GLU A 350 55.35 -33.98 32.61
C GLU A 350 55.89 -34.12 31.18
N ASN A 351 56.19 -33.03 30.48
CA ASN A 351 56.67 -33.03 29.11
C ASN A 351 58.17 -32.75 28.98
N ARG A 352 58.92 -32.71 30.08
CA ARG A 352 60.33 -32.35 30.10
C ARG A 352 61.19 -33.19 29.12
N LEU A 353 61.03 -34.50 29.12
CA LEU A 353 61.77 -35.39 28.20
C LEU A 353 61.48 -35.11 26.74
N LYS A 354 60.22 -34.76 26.43
CA LYS A 354 59.78 -34.37 25.07
C LYS A 354 60.35 -33.02 24.66
N PHE A 355 60.45 -32.08 25.55
CA PHE A 355 61.07 -30.77 25.29
C PHE A 355 62.60 -30.94 25.07
N GLU A 356 63.23 -31.63 25.95
CA GLU A 356 64.67 -31.94 25.83
C GLU A 356 65.03 -32.66 24.51
N SER A 357 64.21 -33.66 24.10
CA SER A 357 64.42 -34.38 22.85
C SER A 357 64.26 -33.54 21.58
N LYS A 358 63.43 -32.49 21.67
CA LYS A 358 63.16 -31.52 20.56
C LYS A 358 64.01 -30.25 20.68
N GLY A 359 64.84 -30.10 21.74
CA GLY A 359 65.61 -28.88 22.00
C GLY A 359 64.76 -27.66 22.33
N ILE A 360 63.58 -27.89 22.91
CA ILE A 360 62.63 -26.80 23.24
C ILE A 360 62.98 -26.29 24.65
N LYS A 361 63.09 -24.96 24.78
CA LYS A 361 63.18 -24.27 26.06
C LYS A 361 61.81 -23.86 26.54
N PHE A 362 61.28 -24.58 27.53
CA PHE A 362 60.01 -24.23 28.21
C PHE A 362 60.28 -23.23 29.32
N ILE A 363 59.48 -22.13 29.37
CA ILE A 363 59.61 -21.07 30.37
C ILE A 363 58.22 -20.79 30.97
N ASN A 364 58.10 -20.93 32.30
CA ASN A 364 56.91 -20.59 33.03
C ASN A 364 57.12 -19.22 33.72
N ASP A 365 56.54 -18.14 33.15
CA ASP A 365 56.57 -16.80 33.66
C ASP A 365 55.22 -16.38 34.28
N ILE A 366 54.41 -17.34 34.68
CA ILE A 366 53.18 -17.05 35.44
C ILE A 366 53.52 -16.71 36.87
N PRO A 367 53.03 -15.62 37.46
CA PRO A 367 53.23 -15.30 38.87
C PRO A 367 52.65 -16.37 39.79
N SER A 368 53.36 -16.70 40.91
CA SER A 368 52.94 -17.72 41.87
C SER A 368 51.63 -17.43 42.60
N ASP A 369 51.13 -16.18 42.51
CA ASP A 369 49.87 -15.75 43.10
C ASP A 369 48.74 -15.72 42.04
N CYS A 370 48.89 -16.37 40.93
CA CYS A 370 47.93 -16.38 39.84
C CYS A 370 46.89 -17.51 40.01
N PHE A 371 45.71 -17.13 40.48
CA PHE A 371 44.59 -18.05 40.70
C PHE A 371 43.40 -17.74 39.83
N GLY A 372 42.91 -18.76 39.12
CA GLY A 372 41.69 -18.70 38.30
C GLY A 372 40.55 -19.53 38.87
N LEU A 373 39.31 -19.21 38.47
CA LEU A 373 38.11 -19.99 38.79
C LEU A 373 37.61 -20.68 37.51
N GLY A 374 37.64 -22.01 37.51
CA GLY A 374 37.24 -22.81 36.31
C GLY A 374 37.20 -24.29 36.63
N ASP A 375 36.81 -25.09 35.66
CA ASP A 375 36.93 -26.56 35.72
C ASP A 375 38.39 -26.97 35.49
N SER A 376 39.01 -27.49 36.51
CA SER A 376 40.47 -27.82 36.50
C SER A 376 40.83 -28.81 35.41
N VAL A 377 39.99 -29.81 35.15
CA VAL A 377 40.20 -30.79 34.09
C VAL A 377 40.12 -30.17 32.70
N LYS A 378 39.13 -29.28 32.50
CA LYS A 378 38.92 -28.61 31.21
C LYS A 378 39.98 -27.54 30.94
N ILE A 379 40.39 -26.77 31.94
CA ILE A 379 41.47 -25.80 31.83
C ILE A 379 42.80 -26.51 31.49
N ARG A 380 43.06 -27.67 32.12
CA ARG A 380 44.24 -28.52 31.79
C ARG A 380 44.17 -28.96 30.32
N MET A 381 42.99 -29.29 29.78
CA MET A 381 42.84 -29.64 28.36
C MET A 381 43.15 -28.42 27.45
N VAL A 382 42.78 -27.20 27.83
CA VAL A 382 43.15 -25.97 27.10
C VAL A 382 44.67 -25.82 27.06
N PHE A 383 45.34 -25.94 28.20
CA PHE A 383 46.79 -25.92 28.28
C PHE A 383 47.43 -26.99 27.39
N ASN A 384 46.97 -28.25 27.49
CA ASN A 384 47.49 -29.36 26.70
C ASN A 384 47.40 -29.10 25.19
N ASN A 385 46.27 -28.56 24.74
CA ASN A 385 46.06 -28.24 23.33
C ASN A 385 46.97 -27.10 22.87
N TYR A 386 47.09 -26.01 23.63
CA TYR A 386 47.95 -24.89 23.26
C TYR A 386 49.43 -25.26 23.26
N ILE A 387 49.92 -25.94 24.31
CA ILE A 387 51.32 -26.29 24.40
C ILE A 387 51.68 -27.41 23.38
N SER A 388 50.74 -28.38 23.17
CA SER A 388 50.91 -29.37 22.11
C SER A 388 50.98 -28.70 20.72
N ASN A 389 50.18 -27.66 20.48
CA ASN A 389 50.24 -26.87 19.25
C ASN A 389 51.59 -26.12 19.16
N ALA A 390 52.01 -25.43 20.22
CA ALA A 390 53.30 -24.78 20.31
C ALA A 390 54.49 -25.72 20.00
N CYS A 391 54.49 -26.92 20.60
CA CYS A 391 55.54 -27.94 20.34
C CYS A 391 55.69 -28.37 18.88
N SER A 392 54.67 -28.17 18.05
CA SER A 392 54.68 -28.58 16.66
C SER A 392 55.10 -27.47 15.71
N HIS A 393 54.87 -26.24 16.14
CA HIS A 393 55.10 -25.06 15.32
C HIS A 393 56.28 -24.22 15.82
N VAL A 394 56.88 -24.58 16.96
CA VAL A 394 58.07 -23.94 17.47
C VAL A 394 59.25 -24.12 16.51
N SER A 395 59.97 -23.05 16.20
CA SER A 395 61.15 -23.04 15.37
C SER A 395 62.02 -21.81 15.71
N GLY A 396 63.18 -21.71 15.09
CA GLY A 396 64.13 -20.64 15.37
C GLY A 396 64.74 -20.81 16.76
N ASP A 397 64.44 -19.97 17.70
CA ASP A 397 64.97 -19.99 19.06
C ASP A 397 64.42 -21.15 19.92
N ASN A 398 63.46 -21.91 19.41
CA ASN A 398 62.84 -23.06 20.06
C ASN A 398 62.30 -22.76 21.47
N ILE A 399 61.69 -21.60 21.66
CA ILE A 399 61.15 -21.13 22.96
C ILE A 399 59.64 -21.33 22.99
N ILE A 400 59.16 -21.98 24.06
CA ILE A 400 57.77 -21.97 24.46
C ILE A 400 57.70 -21.27 25.82
N ARG A 401 56.87 -20.17 25.90
CA ARG A 401 56.74 -19.38 27.11
C ARG A 401 55.26 -19.32 27.51
N VAL A 402 54.95 -19.58 28.78
CA VAL A 402 53.64 -19.38 29.36
C VAL A 402 53.71 -18.22 30.33
N TYR A 403 52.82 -17.26 30.15
CA TYR A 403 52.83 -16.02 30.97
C TYR A 403 51.45 -15.45 31.16
N LYS A 404 51.32 -14.56 32.18
CA LYS A 404 50.09 -13.81 32.43
C LYS A 404 50.06 -12.55 31.56
N GLY A 405 49.08 -12.45 30.68
CA GLY A 405 48.78 -11.26 29.87
C GLY A 405 47.78 -10.30 30.53
N GLN A 406 47.46 -9.22 29.80
CA GLN A 406 46.44 -8.29 30.20
C GLN A 406 45.11 -8.69 29.57
N SER A 407 44.09 -8.94 30.41
CA SER A 407 42.70 -9.13 29.91
C SER A 407 42.01 -7.79 29.85
N PRO A 408 41.25 -7.49 28.78
CA PRO A 408 40.34 -6.31 28.73
C PRO A 408 39.21 -6.37 29.75
N ASN A 409 38.91 -7.55 30.30
CA ASN A 409 37.90 -7.76 31.34
C ASN A 409 38.57 -7.76 32.71
N GLU A 410 38.25 -6.79 33.57
CA GLU A 410 38.80 -6.67 34.93
C GLU A 410 38.50 -7.90 35.84
N GLY A 411 37.43 -8.65 35.49
CA GLY A 411 37.02 -9.89 36.19
C GLY A 411 37.74 -11.15 35.76
N SER A 412 38.59 -11.09 34.72
CA SER A 412 39.25 -12.26 34.15
C SER A 412 40.77 -12.07 34.09
N ILE A 413 41.48 -13.17 34.05
CA ILE A 413 42.93 -13.21 33.91
C ILE A 413 43.23 -13.81 32.50
N ARG A 414 44.12 -13.20 31.73
CA ARG A 414 44.59 -13.75 30.46
C ARG A 414 45.82 -14.58 30.66
N ILE A 415 45.77 -15.81 30.17
CA ILE A 415 46.92 -16.73 30.13
C ILE A 415 47.35 -16.86 28.69
N CYS A 416 48.60 -16.63 28.45
CA CYS A 416 49.25 -16.64 27.13
C CYS A 416 50.23 -17.80 27.02
N VAL A 417 50.18 -18.47 25.89
CA VAL A 417 51.16 -19.50 25.48
C VAL A 417 51.81 -19.03 24.20
N TYR A 418 53.04 -18.59 24.29
CA TYR A 418 53.87 -18.14 23.17
C TYR A 418 54.74 -19.27 22.65
N ASN A 419 54.89 -19.36 21.35
CA ASN A 419 55.94 -20.13 20.71
C ASN A 419 56.74 -19.29 19.70
N SER A 420 58.04 -19.41 19.68
CA SER A 420 58.85 -18.83 18.63
C SER A 420 58.66 -19.56 17.30
N GLY A 421 58.80 -18.83 16.18
CA GLY A 421 58.76 -19.39 14.85
C GLY A 421 57.82 -18.73 13.87
N SER A 422 57.18 -19.54 13.01
CA SER A 422 56.35 -19.05 11.92
C SER A 422 55.04 -18.42 12.41
N HIS A 423 54.59 -17.41 11.69
CA HIS A 423 53.32 -16.73 11.92
C HIS A 423 52.14 -17.49 11.30
N ILE A 424 50.94 -17.18 11.78
CA ILE A 424 49.70 -17.64 11.17
C ILE A 424 49.31 -16.61 10.12
N ASP A 425 48.96 -17.02 8.89
CA ASP A 425 48.44 -16.13 7.87
C ASP A 425 47.18 -15.44 8.36
N SER A 426 47.02 -14.15 7.99
CA SER A 426 45.86 -13.34 8.37
C SER A 426 44.55 -13.98 7.95
N ASP A 427 44.52 -14.62 6.78
CA ASP A 427 43.34 -15.30 6.24
C ASP A 427 42.98 -16.58 6.98
N ASP A 428 43.89 -17.11 7.77
CA ASP A 428 43.71 -18.36 8.51
C ASP A 428 43.45 -18.13 10.00
N MET A 429 43.69 -16.92 10.51
CA MET A 429 43.55 -16.58 11.92
C MET A 429 42.17 -16.91 12.52
N ASP A 430 41.09 -16.69 11.76
CA ASP A 430 39.74 -17.07 12.17
C ASP A 430 39.39 -18.53 11.91
N LYS A 431 40.07 -19.15 10.90
CA LYS A 431 39.76 -20.50 10.48
C LYS A 431 40.41 -21.58 11.35
N ILE A 432 41.51 -21.27 12.04
CA ILE A 432 42.21 -22.23 12.92
C ILE A 432 41.33 -22.79 14.04
N TRP A 433 40.21 -22.11 14.36
CA TRP A 433 39.22 -22.51 15.37
C TRP A 433 38.15 -23.44 14.82
N ILE A 434 38.11 -23.62 13.49
CA ILE A 434 37.17 -24.54 12.83
C ILE A 434 37.65 -25.96 12.96
N SER A 435 36.78 -26.89 13.31
CA SER A 435 37.10 -28.31 13.45
C SER A 435 37.68 -28.87 12.15
N PHE A 436 38.78 -29.65 12.25
CA PHE A 436 39.55 -30.23 11.13
C PHE A 436 40.26 -29.21 10.25
N TYR A 437 40.20 -27.91 10.56
CA TYR A 437 40.99 -26.95 9.80
C TYR A 437 42.47 -27.03 10.14
N ARG A 438 43.31 -26.88 9.11
CA ARG A 438 44.77 -26.97 9.22
C ARG A 438 45.40 -26.03 8.19
N ALA A 439 46.14 -25.02 8.63
CA ALA A 439 46.86 -24.10 7.75
C ALA A 439 47.93 -24.84 6.93
N ASP A 440 48.59 -25.86 7.52
CA ASP A 440 49.63 -26.66 6.87
C ASP A 440 49.22 -28.13 6.76
N LYS A 441 48.97 -28.63 5.54
CA LYS A 441 48.50 -30.00 5.26
C LYS A 441 49.58 -31.05 5.26
N SER A 442 50.87 -30.67 5.17
CA SER A 442 51.98 -31.57 4.87
C SER A 442 52.67 -32.17 6.10
N HIS A 443 52.90 -31.43 7.15
CA HIS A 443 53.71 -31.87 8.30
C HIS A 443 52.95 -32.53 9.46
N SER A 444 51.67 -32.30 9.59
CA SER A 444 50.90 -32.68 10.78
C SER A 444 50.30 -34.10 10.77
N ARG A 445 50.34 -34.84 9.63
CA ARG A 445 49.85 -36.26 9.56
C ARG A 445 50.74 -37.23 10.34
N ALA A 446 52.02 -36.97 10.38
CA ALA A 446 52.93 -37.85 11.06
C ALA A 446 52.80 -37.85 12.59
N GLU A 447 52.28 -36.76 13.18
CA GLU A 447 52.17 -36.58 14.62
C GLU A 447 50.75 -36.91 15.20
N GLY A 448 49.85 -37.47 14.41
CA GLY A 448 48.52 -37.92 14.89
C GLY A 448 47.57 -36.80 15.29
N ARG A 449 47.65 -35.62 14.64
CA ARG A 449 46.78 -34.48 14.96
C ARG A 449 45.71 -34.33 13.92
N PHE A 450 44.46 -34.19 14.37
CA PHE A 450 43.28 -34.18 13.52
C PHE A 450 42.71 -32.76 13.28
N GLY A 451 43.35 -31.69 13.83
CA GLY A 451 42.80 -30.32 13.73
C GLY A 451 41.59 -30.06 14.63
N LEU A 452 41.45 -30.86 15.70
CA LEU A 452 40.35 -30.72 16.66
C LEU A 452 40.77 -29.96 17.95
N GLY A 453 42.05 -29.82 18.23
CA GLY A 453 42.55 -29.26 19.49
C GLY A 453 42.07 -27.83 19.75
N LEU A 454 42.18 -26.94 18.75
CA LEU A 454 41.76 -25.53 18.89
C LEU A 454 40.24 -25.38 18.92
N SER A 455 39.49 -26.20 18.20
CA SER A 455 38.02 -26.20 18.29
C SER A 455 37.52 -26.70 19.65
N ILE A 456 38.20 -27.68 20.27
CA ILE A 456 37.96 -28.12 21.65
C ILE A 456 38.22 -26.96 22.63
N VAL A 457 39.32 -26.23 22.46
CA VAL A 457 39.57 -25.02 23.28
C VAL A 457 38.42 -23.99 23.16
N GLY A 458 38.01 -23.70 21.93
CA GLY A 458 36.90 -22.81 21.68
C GLY A 458 35.59 -23.26 22.37
N ALA A 459 35.29 -24.57 22.31
CA ALA A 459 34.11 -25.13 22.97
C ALA A 459 34.21 -25.05 24.51
N ILE A 460 35.36 -25.37 25.08
CA ILE A 460 35.60 -25.25 26.55
C ILE A 460 35.47 -23.80 27.02
N GLN A 461 36.05 -22.84 26.27
CA GLN A 461 36.00 -21.44 26.65
C GLN A 461 34.57 -20.86 26.54
N LYS A 462 33.81 -21.27 25.53
CA LYS A 462 32.39 -20.93 25.44
C LYS A 462 31.57 -21.43 26.62
N LEU A 463 31.86 -22.67 27.09
CA LEU A 463 31.21 -23.20 28.30
C LEU A 463 31.55 -22.38 29.57
N HIS A 464 32.79 -21.89 29.69
CA HIS A 464 33.21 -21.02 30.80
C HIS A 464 32.70 -19.58 30.66
N GLY A 465 32.20 -19.20 29.49
CA GLY A 465 31.76 -17.81 29.21
C GLY A 465 32.92 -16.84 29.06
N GLU A 466 34.12 -17.35 28.76
CA GLU A 466 35.36 -16.59 28.69
C GLU A 466 35.90 -16.53 27.25
N LYS A 467 36.78 -15.55 26.99
CA LYS A 467 37.36 -15.31 25.66
C LYS A 467 38.62 -16.11 25.41
N TYR A 468 38.95 -16.33 24.14
CA TYR A 468 40.15 -16.98 23.65
C TYR A 468 40.56 -16.38 22.30
N GLY A 469 41.80 -16.60 21.89
CA GLY A 469 42.30 -16.12 20.63
C GLY A 469 43.73 -16.49 20.35
N ALA A 470 44.23 -16.01 19.21
CA ALA A 470 45.61 -16.09 18.80
C ALA A 470 46.07 -14.75 18.20
N GLU A 471 47.35 -14.43 18.32
CA GLU A 471 47.94 -13.22 17.78
C GLU A 471 49.36 -13.50 17.31
N ASN A 472 49.77 -12.93 16.17
CA ASN A 472 51.18 -12.99 15.73
C ASN A 472 51.95 -11.92 16.52
N THR A 473 53.18 -12.28 16.92
CA THR A 473 54.20 -11.36 17.47
C THR A 473 55.31 -11.16 16.42
N ASP A 474 56.30 -10.35 16.71
CA ASP A 474 57.40 -10.09 15.77
C ASP A 474 58.19 -11.37 15.42
N ASP A 475 58.26 -12.32 16.33
CA ASP A 475 59.12 -13.51 16.28
C ASP A 475 58.40 -14.84 16.51
N GLY A 476 57.03 -14.84 16.56
CA GLY A 476 56.27 -16.03 16.78
C GLY A 476 54.78 -15.81 16.88
N VAL A 477 54.07 -16.71 17.60
CA VAL A 477 52.61 -16.70 17.80
C VAL A 477 52.29 -16.85 19.26
N VAL A 478 51.27 -16.11 19.72
CA VAL A 478 50.68 -16.22 21.05
C VAL A 478 49.28 -16.77 20.95
N PHE A 479 48.99 -17.89 21.56
CA PHE A 479 47.65 -18.35 21.85
C PHE A 479 47.28 -17.94 23.27
N TRP A 480 46.08 -17.45 23.48
CA TRP A 480 45.63 -16.98 24.77
C TRP A 480 44.21 -17.41 25.11
N PHE A 481 43.94 -17.56 26.38
CA PHE A 481 42.60 -17.74 26.91
C PHE A 481 42.42 -16.92 28.17
N ASP A 482 41.20 -16.46 28.39
CA ASP A 482 40.81 -15.77 29.61
C ASP A 482 40.22 -16.80 30.60
N ILE A 483 40.44 -16.59 31.90
CA ILE A 483 39.86 -17.37 32.97
C ILE A 483 39.36 -16.40 34.06
N LYS A 484 38.22 -16.68 34.65
CA LYS A 484 37.66 -15.83 35.69
C LYS A 484 38.62 -15.73 36.85
N LYS A 485 38.84 -14.56 37.41
CA LYS A 485 39.70 -14.34 38.59
C LYS A 485 39.07 -15.00 39.82
N ALA A 486 39.87 -15.77 40.59
CA ALA A 486 39.44 -16.47 41.80
C ALA A 486 39.46 -15.57 43.03
#